data_93ae2b78392a802b966e433af623ebc0
#
_entry.id   93ae2b78392a802b966e433af623ebc0
#
_cell.length_a   1.000
_cell.length_b   1.000
_cell.length_c   1.000
_cell.angle_alpha   90.00
_cell.angle_beta   90.00
_cell.angle_gamma   90.00
#
_symmetry.space_group_name_H-M   'P 1'
#
loop_
_entity.id
_entity.type
_entity.pdbx_description
1 polymer ?
#
loop_
_entity_poly.entity_id
_entity_poly.type
_entity_poly.pdbx_seq_one_letter_code
_entity_poly.pdbx_strand_id
1 'polypeptide(L)'
;MGKNKHPIECICQRTEREQQEALINQQKHIDLVRRLKAEGFSDPAMLDWTFANDNGRSPQMHHAHRYVEQWQTMRSENLGLLLWGGVGTGKSFLAGCIANALMEQEVPVRMTNFARILNELNGSFSGRNDIVDKFCRYPLLIIDDFGMERGTEYALEQIYSIVDSRYRS
;
A
#
# COMPACT_ATOMS: atom_id res chain seq x y z
N MET A 1 -46.06 -11.63 -33.69
CA MET A 1 -44.97 -10.70 -33.36
C MET A 1 -45.29 -10.04 -32.03
N GLY A 2 -44.81 -10.64 -30.93
CA GLY A 2 -45.01 -10.12 -29.58
C GLY A 2 -43.91 -9.11 -29.25
N LYS A 3 -44.31 -7.85 -29.05
CA LYS A 3 -43.42 -6.80 -28.53
C LYS A 3 -43.16 -7.06 -27.06
N ASN A 4 -41.97 -7.49 -26.68
CA ASN A 4 -41.51 -7.50 -25.29
C ASN A 4 -41.48 -6.06 -24.79
N LYS A 5 -42.53 -5.66 -24.07
CA LYS A 5 -42.53 -4.43 -23.28
C LYS A 5 -41.69 -4.73 -22.04
N HIS A 6 -40.45 -4.25 -22.00
CA HIS A 6 -39.72 -4.17 -20.73
C HIS A 6 -40.56 -3.28 -19.77
N PRO A 7 -40.81 -3.74 -18.54
CA PRO A 7 -41.51 -2.91 -17.57
C PRO A 7 -40.70 -1.64 -17.33
N ILE A 8 -41.37 -0.49 -17.49
CA ILE A 8 -40.76 0.81 -17.16
C ILE A 8 -40.67 0.85 -15.64
N GLU A 9 -39.43 0.79 -15.13
CA GLU A 9 -39.16 0.90 -13.71
C GLU A 9 -39.67 2.27 -13.20
N CYS A 10 -40.41 2.27 -12.10
CA CYS A 10 -40.86 3.53 -11.53
C CYS A 10 -39.68 4.28 -10.87
N ILE A 11 -39.81 5.61 -10.78
CA ILE A 11 -38.73 6.46 -10.19
C ILE A 11 -38.37 6.00 -8.78
N CYS A 12 -39.35 5.60 -7.96
CA CYS A 12 -39.13 5.13 -6.59
C CYS A 12 -38.25 3.85 -6.56
N GLN A 13 -38.58 2.86 -7.41
CA GLN A 13 -37.83 1.61 -7.49
C GLN A 13 -36.41 1.84 -7.98
N ARG A 14 -36.19 2.75 -8.89
CA ARG A 14 -34.89 3.15 -9.38
C ARG A 14 -34.06 3.81 -8.28
N THR A 15 -34.65 4.75 -7.52
CA THR A 15 -33.96 5.41 -6.40
C THR A 15 -33.57 4.43 -5.30
N GLU A 16 -34.49 3.50 -4.94
CA GLU A 16 -34.19 2.46 -3.94
C GLU A 16 -33.05 1.53 -4.40
N ARG A 17 -33.04 1.14 -5.67
CA ARG A 17 -31.97 0.32 -6.23
C ARG A 17 -30.63 1.05 -6.22
N GLU A 18 -30.59 2.31 -6.65
CA GLU A 18 -29.39 3.14 -6.66
C GLU A 18 -28.83 3.32 -5.24
N GLN A 19 -29.68 3.52 -4.24
CA GLN A 19 -29.28 3.59 -2.84
C GLN A 19 -28.72 2.25 -2.33
N GLN A 20 -29.35 1.17 -2.69
CA GLN A 20 -28.89 -0.16 -2.29
C GLN A 20 -27.55 -0.54 -2.95
N GLU A 21 -27.38 -0.22 -4.23
CA GLU A 21 -26.10 -0.39 -4.94
C GLU A 21 -24.99 0.46 -4.32
N ALA A 22 -25.27 1.71 -3.93
CA ALA A 22 -24.33 2.59 -3.25
C ALA A 22 -23.87 2.01 -1.90
N LEU A 23 -24.80 1.49 -1.09
CA LEU A 23 -24.49 0.85 0.19
C LEU A 23 -23.64 -0.41 0.00
N ILE A 24 -23.96 -1.24 -0.98
CA ILE A 24 -23.17 -2.44 -1.30
C ILE A 24 -21.76 -2.07 -1.74
N ASN A 25 -21.62 -1.03 -2.57
CA ASN A 25 -20.30 -0.57 -3.04
C ASN A 25 -19.48 0.02 -1.90
N GLN A 26 -20.10 0.78 -1.01
CA GLN A 26 -19.46 1.30 0.20
C GLN A 26 -18.94 0.16 1.11
N GLN A 27 -19.77 -0.87 1.32
CA GLN A 27 -19.37 -2.01 2.13
C GLN A 27 -18.21 -2.78 1.49
N LYS A 28 -18.25 -3.00 0.17
CA LYS A 28 -17.14 -3.63 -0.57
C LYS A 28 -15.83 -2.86 -0.45
N HIS A 29 -15.91 -1.52 -0.54
CA HIS A 29 -14.76 -0.64 -0.35
C HIS A 29 -14.16 -0.80 1.04
N ILE A 30 -14.99 -0.71 2.11
CA ILE A 30 -14.55 -0.86 3.50
C ILE A 30 -13.88 -2.23 3.72
N ASP A 31 -14.47 -3.30 3.20
CA ASP A 31 -13.93 -4.65 3.36
C ASP A 31 -12.62 -4.84 2.58
N LEU A 32 -12.51 -4.24 1.40
CA LEU A 32 -11.27 -4.23 0.61
C LEU A 32 -10.16 -3.48 1.35
N VAL A 33 -10.41 -2.25 1.79
CA VAL A 33 -9.43 -1.42 2.53
C VAL A 33 -8.97 -2.15 3.80
N ARG A 34 -9.90 -2.75 4.57
CA ARG A 34 -9.55 -3.54 5.77
C ARG A 34 -8.61 -4.69 5.43
N ARG A 35 -8.88 -5.43 4.34
CA ARG A 35 -8.02 -6.51 3.88
C ARG A 35 -6.65 -6.00 3.45
N LEU A 36 -6.59 -4.92 2.64
CA LEU A 36 -5.34 -4.31 2.21
C LEU A 36 -4.46 -3.89 3.39
N LYS A 37 -5.05 -3.29 4.43
CA LYS A 37 -4.34 -2.90 5.66
C LYS A 37 -3.85 -4.10 6.46
N ALA A 38 -4.66 -5.14 6.58
CA ALA A 38 -4.27 -6.38 7.27
C ALA A 38 -3.12 -7.11 6.56
N GLU A 39 -3.10 -7.11 5.23
CA GLU A 39 -2.04 -7.72 4.43
C GLU A 39 -0.81 -6.82 4.31
N GLY A 40 -1.00 -5.50 4.24
CA GLY A 40 0.02 -4.51 3.95
C GLY A 40 0.89 -4.16 5.15
N PHE A 41 0.31 -4.10 6.33
CA PHE A 41 1.04 -3.76 7.55
C PHE A 41 1.50 -4.99 8.31
N SER A 42 2.70 -4.90 8.86
CA SER A 42 3.28 -5.95 9.68
C SER A 42 3.07 -5.74 11.18
N ASP A 43 2.59 -4.56 11.58
CA ASP A 43 2.32 -4.17 12.95
C ASP A 43 0.98 -3.41 13.01
N PRO A 44 0.03 -3.81 13.90
CA PRO A 44 -1.23 -3.12 14.06
C PRO A 44 -1.12 -1.63 14.42
N ALA A 45 -0.04 -1.21 15.09
CA ALA A 45 0.20 0.19 15.42
C ALA A 45 0.32 1.09 14.17
N MET A 46 0.69 0.52 13.02
CA MET A 46 0.78 1.24 11.75
C MET A 46 -0.60 1.68 11.20
N LEU A 47 -1.69 1.08 11.67
CA LEU A 47 -3.06 1.48 11.30
C LEU A 47 -3.38 2.92 11.71
N ASP A 48 -2.77 3.40 12.80
CA ASP A 48 -2.95 4.75 13.32
C ASP A 48 -2.01 5.78 12.68
N TRP A 49 -1.10 5.37 11.81
CA TRP A 49 -0.18 6.27 11.10
C TRP A 49 -0.90 6.89 9.90
N THR A 50 -1.76 7.86 10.20
CA THR A 50 -2.58 8.57 9.23
C THR A 50 -2.25 10.05 9.21
N PHE A 51 -2.55 10.74 8.12
CA PHE A 51 -2.41 12.20 8.05
C PHE A 51 -3.27 12.93 9.08
N ALA A 52 -4.42 12.36 9.49
CA ALA A 52 -5.28 12.92 10.52
C ALA A 52 -4.61 12.93 11.91
N ASN A 53 -3.69 11.99 12.15
CA ASN A 53 -2.94 11.87 13.40
C ASN A 53 -1.59 12.60 13.36
N ASP A 54 -1.31 13.37 12.30
CA ASP A 54 -0.11 14.20 12.23
C ASP A 54 -0.18 15.34 13.27
N ASN A 55 0.89 15.50 14.04
CA ASN A 55 1.02 16.54 15.06
C ASN A 55 1.54 17.90 14.50
N GLY A 56 1.70 18.02 13.20
CA GLY A 56 2.17 19.21 12.50
C GLY A 56 3.64 19.56 12.71
N ARG A 57 4.44 18.67 13.32
CA ARG A 57 5.85 18.95 13.61
C ARG A 57 6.80 18.59 12.48
N SER A 58 6.36 17.80 11.52
CA SER A 58 7.18 17.37 10.39
C SER A 58 6.98 18.29 9.18
N PRO A 59 7.95 19.15 8.85
CA PRO A 59 7.84 19.98 7.65
C PRO A 59 7.83 19.17 6.36
N GLN A 60 8.24 17.88 6.41
CA GLN A 60 8.26 16.99 5.25
C GLN A 60 6.90 16.38 4.94
N MET A 61 5.90 16.54 5.81
CA MET A 61 4.57 15.95 5.63
C MET A 61 3.89 16.40 4.33
N HIS A 62 4.15 17.63 3.88
CA HIS A 62 3.63 18.11 2.59
C HIS A 62 4.13 17.29 1.39
N HIS A 63 5.34 16.73 1.45
CA HIS A 63 5.84 15.85 0.40
C HIS A 63 5.09 14.52 0.37
N ALA A 64 4.71 14.00 1.55
CA ALA A 64 3.89 12.80 1.64
C ALA A 64 2.48 13.01 1.06
N HIS A 65 1.83 14.14 1.38
CA HIS A 65 0.56 14.51 0.77
C HIS A 65 0.66 14.58 -0.76
N ARG A 66 1.65 15.34 -1.25
CA ARG A 66 1.87 15.49 -2.69
C ARG A 66 2.15 14.16 -3.39
N TYR A 67 2.90 13.25 -2.76
CA TYR A 67 3.16 11.92 -3.31
C TYR A 67 1.87 11.11 -3.49
N VAL A 68 0.99 11.13 -2.49
CA VAL A 68 -0.31 10.46 -2.55
C VAL A 68 -1.24 11.10 -3.58
N GLU A 69 -1.32 12.43 -3.64
CA GLU A 69 -2.13 13.17 -4.61
C GLU A 69 -1.69 12.90 -6.06
N GLN A 70 -0.39 12.75 -6.27
CA GLN A 70 0.21 12.50 -7.58
C GLN A 70 0.54 11.02 -7.82
N TRP A 71 -0.06 10.12 -7.06
CA TRP A 71 0.28 8.69 -7.10
C TRP A 71 0.32 8.07 -8.50
N GLN A 72 -0.65 8.39 -9.35
CA GLN A 72 -0.72 7.84 -10.71
C GLN A 72 0.50 8.23 -11.55
N THR A 73 0.93 9.48 -11.44
CA THR A 73 2.14 9.99 -12.10
C THR A 73 3.40 9.36 -11.50
N MET A 74 3.51 9.34 -10.17
CA MET A 74 4.65 8.72 -9.48
C MET A 74 4.84 7.27 -9.88
N ARG A 75 3.74 6.53 -9.97
CA ARG A 75 3.74 5.13 -10.39
C ARG A 75 4.12 4.95 -11.87
N SER A 76 3.56 5.76 -12.78
CA SER A 76 3.83 5.64 -14.21
C SER A 76 5.26 6.01 -14.58
N GLU A 77 5.89 6.89 -13.80
CA GLU A 77 7.27 7.33 -13.98
C GLU A 77 8.27 6.55 -13.10
N ASN A 78 7.81 5.52 -12.37
CA ASN A 78 8.61 4.73 -11.42
C ASN A 78 9.34 5.60 -10.37
N LEU A 79 8.70 6.69 -9.91
CA LEU A 79 9.27 7.59 -8.91
C LEU A 79 8.99 7.09 -7.50
N GLY A 80 10.05 6.74 -6.76
CA GLY A 80 10.02 6.39 -5.35
C GLY A 80 10.46 7.54 -4.45
N LEU A 81 10.32 7.34 -3.13
CA LEU A 81 10.82 8.26 -2.11
C LEU A 81 11.93 7.58 -1.30
N LEU A 82 13.02 8.30 -1.08
CA LEU A 82 14.05 7.96 -0.12
C LEU A 82 13.92 8.86 1.10
N LEU A 83 13.50 8.28 2.24
CA LEU A 83 13.40 8.99 3.52
C LEU A 83 14.68 8.75 4.33
N TRP A 84 15.49 9.77 4.52
CA TRP A 84 16.73 9.69 5.28
C TRP A 84 16.78 10.71 6.42
N GLY A 85 17.56 10.42 7.46
CA GLY A 85 17.71 11.29 8.62
C GLY A 85 17.86 10.50 9.91
N GLY A 86 18.12 11.18 11.02
CA GLY A 86 18.34 10.60 12.35
C GLY A 86 17.16 9.76 12.87
N VAL A 87 17.38 9.05 13.96
CA VAL A 87 16.34 8.31 14.68
C VAL A 87 15.32 9.30 15.28
N GLY A 88 14.03 8.94 15.28
CA GLY A 88 12.95 9.76 15.87
C GLY A 88 12.50 10.96 15.03
N THR A 89 12.96 11.10 13.78
CA THR A 89 12.54 12.22 12.89
C THR A 89 11.20 12.01 12.18
N GLY A 90 10.47 10.93 12.49
CA GLY A 90 9.14 10.67 11.96
C GLY A 90 9.08 10.01 10.58
N LYS A 91 10.21 9.47 10.05
CA LYS A 91 10.25 8.82 8.73
C LYS A 91 9.25 7.67 8.59
N SER A 92 9.25 6.76 9.56
CA SER A 92 8.33 5.61 9.57
C SER A 92 6.88 6.03 9.64
N PHE A 93 6.58 7.05 10.46
CA PHE A 93 5.22 7.62 10.53
C PHE A 93 4.79 8.23 9.20
N LEU A 94 5.66 9.03 8.56
CA LEU A 94 5.41 9.61 7.24
C LEU A 94 5.17 8.52 6.17
N ALA A 95 5.99 7.47 6.17
CA ALA A 95 5.82 6.33 5.27
C ALA A 95 4.48 5.60 5.51
N GLY A 96 4.11 5.43 6.78
CA GLY A 96 2.82 4.85 7.18
C GLY A 96 1.62 5.70 6.78
N CYS A 97 1.73 7.04 6.85
CA CYS A 97 0.70 7.95 6.34
C CYS A 97 0.46 7.76 4.84
N ILE A 98 1.55 7.67 4.05
CA ILE A 98 1.46 7.38 2.61
C ILE A 98 0.77 6.03 2.38
N ALA A 99 1.21 4.98 3.10
CA ALA A 99 0.66 3.65 2.96
C ALA A 99 -0.84 3.61 3.26
N ASN A 100 -1.27 4.17 4.40
CA ASN A 100 -2.69 4.24 4.77
C ASN A 100 -3.51 4.99 3.72
N ALA A 101 -3.05 6.15 3.29
CA ALA A 101 -3.78 6.99 2.34
C ALA A 101 -3.93 6.31 0.97
N LEU A 102 -2.91 5.60 0.50
CA LEU A 102 -3.00 4.84 -0.75
C LEU A 102 -3.89 3.60 -0.62
N MET A 103 -3.89 2.90 0.52
CA MET A 103 -4.80 1.79 0.77
C MET A 103 -6.26 2.23 0.81
N GLU A 104 -6.55 3.44 1.33
CA GLU A 104 -7.89 4.06 1.23
C GLU A 104 -8.31 4.34 -0.22
N GLN A 105 -7.35 4.50 -1.14
CA GLN A 105 -7.57 4.58 -2.58
C GLN A 105 -7.54 3.21 -3.27
N GLU A 106 -7.68 2.12 -2.51
CA GLU A 106 -7.66 0.73 -2.98
C GLU A 106 -6.34 0.29 -3.63
N VAL A 107 -5.25 1.00 -3.37
CA VAL A 107 -3.91 0.63 -3.85
C VAL A 107 -3.27 -0.38 -2.89
N PRO A 108 -2.89 -1.58 -3.36
CA PRO A 108 -2.14 -2.53 -2.53
C PRO A 108 -0.75 -1.99 -2.18
N VAL A 109 -0.48 -1.83 -0.89
CA VAL A 109 0.83 -1.40 -0.37
C VAL A 109 1.36 -2.46 0.58
N ARG A 110 2.65 -2.75 0.52
CA ARG A 110 3.35 -3.54 1.53
C ARG A 110 4.35 -2.66 2.28
N MET A 111 4.16 -2.50 3.58
CA MET A 111 5.14 -1.87 4.46
C MET A 111 5.77 -2.94 5.34
N THR A 112 7.08 -3.06 5.26
CA THR A 112 7.88 -4.09 5.94
C THR A 112 9.25 -3.52 6.30
N ASN A 113 10.07 -4.30 6.97
CA ASN A 113 11.47 -3.98 7.21
C ASN A 113 12.37 -5.10 6.67
N PHE A 114 13.65 -4.81 6.66
CA PHE A 114 14.65 -5.69 6.10
C PHE A 114 14.73 -7.07 6.80
N ALA A 115 14.67 -7.08 8.14
CA ALA A 115 14.71 -8.32 8.91
C ALA A 115 13.55 -9.26 8.56
N ARG A 116 12.36 -8.71 8.36
CA ARG A 116 11.18 -9.50 7.97
C ARG A 116 11.32 -10.07 6.56
N ILE A 117 11.84 -9.27 5.62
CA ILE A 117 12.11 -9.76 4.25
C ILE A 117 13.05 -10.96 4.31
N LEU A 118 14.17 -10.84 5.05
CA LEU A 118 15.13 -11.94 5.21
C LEU A 118 14.51 -13.16 5.89
N ASN A 119 13.69 -12.97 6.91
CA ASN A 119 13.02 -14.07 7.60
C ASN A 119 12.03 -14.78 6.65
N GLU A 120 11.28 -14.04 5.82
CA GLU A 120 10.42 -14.62 4.80
C GLU A 120 11.25 -15.43 3.78
N LEU A 121 12.38 -14.89 3.31
CA LEU A 121 13.29 -15.57 2.38
C LEU A 121 13.89 -16.86 2.96
N ASN A 122 14.26 -16.85 4.25
CA ASN A 122 14.89 -18.00 4.91
C ASN A 122 13.86 -19.04 5.36
N GLY A 123 12.63 -18.65 5.67
CA GLY A 123 11.57 -19.53 6.18
C GLY A 123 10.69 -20.17 5.12
N SER A 124 10.88 -19.83 3.86
CA SER A 124 10.02 -20.34 2.79
C SER A 124 10.57 -21.61 2.15
N PHE A 125 9.71 -22.64 2.12
CA PHE A 125 9.89 -23.83 1.28
C PHE A 125 9.58 -23.58 -0.20
N SER A 126 8.84 -22.51 -0.53
CA SER A 126 8.66 -22.03 -1.90
C SER A 126 9.97 -21.37 -2.35
N GLY A 127 10.30 -21.52 -3.61
CA GLY A 127 11.58 -21.01 -4.14
C GLY A 127 11.77 -19.52 -3.86
N ARG A 128 13.05 -19.12 -3.69
CA ARG A 128 13.45 -17.72 -3.44
C ARG A 128 12.81 -16.73 -4.43
N ASN A 129 12.67 -17.12 -5.67
CA ASN A 129 12.08 -16.31 -6.74
C ASN A 129 10.61 -15.97 -6.45
N ASP A 130 9.83 -16.89 -5.87
CA ASP A 130 8.41 -16.66 -5.55
C ASP A 130 8.23 -15.54 -4.53
N ILE A 131 9.19 -15.39 -3.60
CA ILE A 131 9.16 -14.33 -2.58
C ILE A 131 9.54 -12.98 -3.19
N VAL A 132 10.58 -12.95 -4.02
CA VAL A 132 10.96 -11.74 -4.76
C VAL A 132 9.78 -11.28 -5.61
N ASP A 133 9.16 -12.17 -6.36
CA ASP A 133 7.98 -11.90 -7.18
C ASP A 133 6.80 -11.41 -6.35
N LYS A 134 6.59 -11.97 -5.14
CA LYS A 134 5.58 -11.49 -4.20
C LYS A 134 5.78 -10.02 -3.85
N PHE A 135 7.01 -9.60 -3.52
CA PHE A 135 7.31 -8.20 -3.20
C PHE A 135 7.23 -7.30 -4.44
N CYS A 136 7.53 -7.82 -5.63
CA CYS A 136 7.43 -7.08 -6.88
C CYS A 136 5.99 -6.82 -7.33
N ARG A 137 5.02 -7.63 -6.90
CA ARG A 137 3.60 -7.45 -7.25
C ARG A 137 2.93 -6.25 -6.58
N TYR A 138 3.47 -5.76 -5.46
CA TYR A 138 2.88 -4.60 -4.79
C TYR A 138 3.15 -3.32 -5.59
N PRO A 139 2.14 -2.53 -5.93
CA PRO A 139 2.33 -1.21 -6.55
C PRO A 139 3.28 -0.32 -5.78
N LEU A 140 3.18 -0.32 -4.44
CA LEU A 140 4.13 0.34 -3.55
C LEU A 140 4.70 -0.66 -2.54
N LEU A 141 6.01 -0.76 -2.48
CA LEU A 141 6.75 -1.46 -1.43
C LEU A 141 7.51 -0.43 -0.60
N ILE A 142 7.25 -0.43 0.71
CA ILE A 142 7.95 0.40 1.69
C ILE A 142 8.85 -0.50 2.53
N ILE A 143 10.15 -0.23 2.51
CA ILE A 143 11.15 -0.92 3.33
C ILE A 143 11.64 0.07 4.38
N ASP A 144 11.19 -0.11 5.61
CA ASP A 144 11.57 0.71 6.75
C ASP A 144 12.86 0.19 7.41
N ASP A 145 13.53 1.06 8.16
CA ASP A 145 14.77 0.74 8.89
C ASP A 145 15.89 0.14 8.02
N PHE A 146 16.08 0.72 6.84
CA PHE A 146 17.13 0.30 5.93
C PHE A 146 18.52 0.62 6.50
N GLY A 147 19.38 -0.41 6.70
CA GLY A 147 20.77 -0.24 7.13
C GLY A 147 21.00 -0.37 8.64
N MET A 148 19.99 -0.68 9.44
CA MET A 148 20.13 -0.95 10.88
C MET A 148 20.69 -2.35 11.20
N GLU A 149 20.76 -3.21 10.22
CA GLU A 149 21.21 -4.60 10.41
C GLU A 149 22.68 -4.77 10.11
N ARG A 150 23.32 -5.65 10.87
CA ARG A 150 24.68 -6.11 10.57
C ARG A 150 24.62 -6.82 9.23
N GLY A 151 24.94 -6.08 8.17
CA GLY A 151 24.83 -6.55 6.79
C GLY A 151 25.78 -7.72 6.56
N THR A 152 25.22 -8.92 6.50
CA THR A 152 25.91 -10.01 5.81
C THR A 152 25.85 -9.72 4.32
N GLU A 153 26.89 -10.06 3.56
CA GLU A 153 26.89 -9.95 2.09
C GLU A 153 25.64 -10.59 1.48
N TYR A 154 25.22 -11.71 2.03
CA TYR A 154 23.97 -12.38 1.66
C TYR A 154 22.73 -11.50 1.80
N ALA A 155 22.63 -10.78 2.90
CA ALA A 155 21.50 -9.90 3.18
C ALA A 155 21.40 -8.76 2.14
N LEU A 156 22.53 -8.13 1.83
CA LEU A 156 22.63 -7.07 0.84
C LEU A 156 22.28 -7.59 -0.57
N GLU A 157 22.75 -8.78 -0.92
CA GLU A 157 22.46 -9.44 -2.20
C GLU A 157 20.95 -9.68 -2.38
N GLN A 158 20.24 -10.08 -1.32
CA GLN A 158 18.78 -10.30 -1.38
C GLN A 158 18.01 -9.00 -1.60
N ILE A 159 18.37 -7.93 -0.92
CA ILE A 159 17.76 -6.62 -1.14
C ILE A 159 18.03 -6.12 -2.55
N TYR A 160 19.28 -6.22 -2.97
CA TYR A 160 19.65 -5.82 -4.32
C TYR A 160 18.77 -6.54 -5.36
N SER A 161 18.56 -7.85 -5.18
CA SER A 161 17.69 -8.63 -6.06
C SER A 161 16.25 -8.10 -6.12
N ILE A 162 15.65 -7.74 -4.97
CA ILE A 162 14.28 -7.18 -4.92
C ILE A 162 14.25 -5.80 -5.59
N VAL A 163 15.20 -4.92 -5.25
CA VAL A 163 15.25 -3.55 -5.79
C VAL A 163 15.48 -3.58 -7.29
N ASP A 164 16.44 -4.38 -7.78
CA ASP A 164 16.75 -4.54 -9.20
C ASP A 164 15.56 -5.12 -9.99
N SER A 165 14.90 -6.14 -9.44
CA SER A 165 13.70 -6.72 -10.05
C SER A 165 12.56 -5.70 -10.17
N ARG A 166 12.36 -4.86 -9.15
CA ARG A 166 11.36 -3.78 -9.19
C ARG A 166 11.73 -2.65 -10.14
N TYR A 167 13.02 -2.36 -10.29
CA TYR A 167 13.49 -1.33 -11.23
C TYR A 167 13.28 -1.74 -12.69
N ARG A 168 13.34 -3.05 -12.98
CA ARG A 168 13.21 -3.60 -14.34
C ARG A 168 11.77 -3.93 -14.72
N SER A 169 10.83 -3.97 -13.80
CA SER A 169 9.40 -4.28 -14.03
C SER A 169 8.57 -3.02 -14.29
#